data_0e56308cbd8a7d5c920363c271575d5b
#
_entry.id   0e56308cbd8a7d5c920363c271575d5b
#
_cell.length_a   1.000
_cell.length_b   1.000
_cell.length_c   1.000
_cell.angle_alpha   90.00
_cell.angle_beta   90.00
_cell.angle_gamma   90.00
#
_symmetry.space_group_name_H-M   'P 1'
#
loop_
_entity.id
_entity.type
_entity.pdbx_description
1 polymer ?
#
loop_
_entity_poly.entity_id
_entity_poly.type
_entity_poly.pdbx_seq_one_letter_code
_entity_poly.pdbx_strand_id
1 'polypeptide(L)'
;MEITQTRTDDEVRDALREVFDPEYPISLVDLGLIRGVEVEGAVARIKLTYTCMGCPAMDMIQDDVRDRLLEMEGIDEVDIEVVWETWSKKDITPLGKKQLKGVGVV
;
A
#
# COMPACT_ATOMS: atom_id res chain seq x y z
N MET A 1 -21.09 -24.73 -3.52
CA MET A 1 -20.56 -24.14 -3.76
C MET A 1 -19.76 -23.57 -3.20
N GLU A 2 -18.97 -23.52 -3.15
CA GLU A 2 -18.36 -22.84 -2.72
C GLU A 2 -17.84 -21.98 -3.13
N ILE A 3 -17.84 -21.48 -2.58
CA ILE A 3 -17.57 -20.24 -3.21
C ILE A 3 -16.25 -19.77 -2.77
N THR A 4 -15.32 -19.75 -3.66
CA THR A 4 -14.06 -19.10 -3.42
C THR A 4 -14.31 -17.61 -3.40
N GLN A 5 -14.20 -17.00 -2.25
CA GLN A 5 -14.37 -15.57 -2.18
C GLN A 5 -13.13 -14.89 -2.71
N THR A 6 -13.30 -14.22 -3.83
CA THR A 6 -12.26 -13.37 -4.37
C THR A 6 -12.33 -12.03 -3.63
N ARG A 7 -11.19 -11.57 -3.13
CA ARG A 7 -11.12 -10.25 -2.51
C ARG A 7 -11.30 -9.17 -3.56
N THR A 8 -11.89 -8.07 -3.16
CA THR A 8 -12.04 -6.93 -4.07
C THR A 8 -10.82 -6.02 -3.97
N ASP A 9 -10.67 -5.17 -4.99
CA ASP A 9 -9.59 -4.18 -4.99
C ASP A 9 -9.68 -3.29 -3.75
N ASP A 10 -10.91 -2.91 -3.36
CA ASP A 10 -11.12 -2.05 -2.20
C ASP A 10 -10.73 -2.74 -0.91
N GLU A 11 -11.03 -4.03 -0.77
CA GLU A 11 -10.63 -4.79 0.43
C GLU A 11 -9.12 -4.86 0.56
N VAL A 12 -8.42 -5.06 -0.55
CA VAL A 12 -6.97 -5.09 -0.54
C VAL A 12 -6.40 -3.72 -0.21
N ARG A 13 -6.98 -2.66 -0.79
CA ARG A 13 -6.55 -1.30 -0.50
C ARG A 13 -6.74 -0.96 0.98
N ASP A 14 -7.87 -1.38 1.55
CA ASP A 14 -8.13 -1.16 2.98
C ASP A 14 -7.11 -1.88 3.86
N ALA A 15 -6.73 -3.11 3.48
CA ALA A 15 -5.72 -3.84 4.22
C ALA A 15 -4.38 -3.11 4.20
N LEU A 16 -4.07 -2.44 3.09
CA LEU A 16 -2.83 -1.68 2.96
C LEU A 16 -2.81 -0.43 3.83
N ARG A 17 -3.95 0.00 4.37
CA ARG A 17 -3.98 1.10 5.33
C ARG A 17 -3.33 0.72 6.66
N GLU A 18 -3.02 -0.55 6.86
CA GLU A 18 -2.31 -1.01 8.04
C GLU A 18 -0.80 -1.10 7.82
N VAL A 19 -0.33 -0.80 6.62
CA VAL A 19 1.09 -0.79 6.29
C VAL A 19 1.57 0.66 6.27
N PHE A 20 2.60 0.95 7.04
CA PHE A 20 3.09 2.32 7.23
C PHE A 20 4.48 2.47 6.63
N ASP A 21 4.75 3.67 6.11
CA ASP A 21 6.09 4.03 5.68
C ASP A 21 6.94 4.29 6.93
N PRO A 22 8.18 3.78 6.98
CA PRO A 22 9.01 3.99 8.17
C PRO A 22 9.37 5.45 8.43
N GLU A 23 9.25 6.31 7.43
CA GLU A 23 9.60 7.73 7.58
C GLU A 23 8.39 8.60 7.94
N TYR A 24 7.20 8.13 7.68
CA TYR A 24 5.96 8.90 7.90
C TYR A 24 4.99 8.06 8.70
N PRO A 25 4.39 8.61 9.76
CA PRO A 25 3.48 7.85 10.62
C PRO A 25 2.06 7.75 10.06
N ILE A 26 1.94 7.51 8.78
CA ILE A 26 0.65 7.26 8.13
C ILE A 26 0.79 6.10 7.15
N SER A 27 -0.35 5.55 6.73
CA SER A 27 -0.34 4.40 5.85
C SER A 27 0.18 4.72 4.46
N LEU A 28 0.60 3.68 3.75
CA LEU A 28 1.03 3.83 2.36
C LEU A 28 -0.08 4.37 1.48
N VAL A 29 -1.32 3.99 1.77
CA VAL A 29 -2.47 4.47 1.01
C VAL A 29 -2.64 5.97 1.19
N ASP A 30 -2.57 6.44 2.41
CA ASP A 30 -2.77 7.85 2.70
C ASP A 30 -1.58 8.70 2.27
N LEU A 31 -0.39 8.12 2.19
CA LEU A 31 0.75 8.81 1.61
C LEU A 31 0.63 8.97 0.09
N GLY A 32 -0.22 8.17 -0.56
CA GLY A 32 -0.33 8.20 -2.00
C GLY A 32 0.70 7.34 -2.70
N LEU A 33 1.30 6.38 -2.00
CA LEU A 33 2.30 5.50 -2.59
C LEU A 33 1.68 4.32 -3.35
N ILE A 34 0.43 4.00 -3.07
CA ILE A 34 -0.27 2.91 -3.76
C ILE A 34 -0.88 3.50 -5.03
N ARG A 35 -0.29 3.16 -6.16
CA ARG A 35 -0.69 3.70 -7.47
C ARG A 35 -1.67 2.83 -8.21
N GLY A 36 -1.87 1.61 -7.79
CA GLY A 36 -2.85 0.73 -8.37
C GLY A 36 -3.02 -0.52 -7.55
N VAL A 37 -4.25 -1.01 -7.50
CA VAL A 37 -4.57 -2.26 -6.83
C VAL A 37 -5.47 -3.04 -7.76
N GLU A 38 -5.09 -4.27 -8.06
CA GLU A 38 -5.88 -5.15 -8.91
C GLU A 38 -5.85 -6.54 -8.31
N VAL A 39 -7.02 -7.13 -8.14
CA VAL A 39 -7.13 -8.50 -7.66
C VAL A 39 -7.62 -9.38 -8.78
N GLU A 40 -6.89 -10.45 -9.02
CA GLU A 40 -7.24 -11.39 -10.06
C GLU A 40 -7.15 -12.78 -9.46
N GLY A 41 -8.30 -13.41 -9.20
CA GLY A 41 -8.34 -14.68 -8.48
C GLY A 41 -7.75 -14.52 -7.10
N ALA A 42 -6.69 -15.28 -6.81
CA ALA A 42 -6.00 -15.23 -5.52
C ALA A 42 -4.73 -14.39 -5.58
N VAL A 43 -4.52 -13.63 -6.66
CA VAL A 43 -3.33 -12.81 -6.85
C VAL A 43 -3.69 -11.34 -6.65
N ALA A 44 -2.97 -10.68 -5.76
CA ALA A 44 -3.09 -9.23 -5.57
C ALA A 44 -1.93 -8.55 -6.29
N ARG A 45 -2.24 -7.69 -7.23
CA ARG A 45 -1.23 -6.92 -7.97
C ARG A 45 -1.25 -5.48 -7.48
N ILE A 46 -0.11 -5.05 -7.01
CA ILE A 46 0.04 -3.74 -6.39
C ILE A 46 1.04 -2.92 -7.19
N LYS A 47 0.63 -1.74 -7.62
CA LYS A 47 1.54 -0.77 -8.21
C LYS A 47 1.94 0.20 -7.12
N LEU A 48 3.22 0.34 -6.91
CA LEU A 48 3.76 1.02 -5.74
C LEU A 48 4.86 1.99 -6.16
N THR A 49 4.81 3.20 -5.63
CA THR A 49 5.94 4.12 -5.74
C THR A 49 6.45 4.43 -4.33
N TYR A 50 7.49 5.24 -4.23
CA TYR A 50 8.15 5.52 -2.96
C TYR A 50 8.43 7.00 -2.80
N THR A 51 8.51 7.44 -1.54
CA THR A 51 8.90 8.83 -1.25
C THR A 51 10.37 9.07 -1.62
N CYS A 52 11.17 8.02 -1.57
CA CYS A 52 12.60 8.10 -1.87
C CYS A 52 12.98 6.86 -2.66
N MET A 53 13.26 7.04 -3.95
CA MET A 53 13.67 5.93 -4.81
C MET A 53 15.10 5.52 -4.48
N GLY A 54 15.32 4.21 -4.44
CA GLY A 54 16.64 3.65 -4.14
C GLY A 54 16.98 3.57 -2.67
N CYS A 55 16.05 3.90 -1.79
CA CYS A 55 16.26 3.79 -0.35
C CYS A 55 16.15 2.34 0.12
N PRO A 56 16.91 1.94 1.17
CA PRO A 56 16.74 0.61 1.75
C PRO A 56 15.32 0.33 2.25
N ALA A 57 14.57 1.38 2.58
CA ALA A 57 13.18 1.25 3.02
C ALA A 57 12.29 0.63 1.94
N MET A 58 12.69 0.70 0.68
CA MET A 58 11.90 0.11 -0.42
C MET A 58 11.67 -1.39 -0.19
N ASP A 59 12.71 -2.11 0.20
CA ASP A 59 12.59 -3.54 0.44
C ASP A 59 11.71 -3.83 1.64
N MET A 60 11.84 -3.03 2.69
CA MET A 60 11.02 -3.18 3.89
C MET A 60 9.55 -2.97 3.57
N ILE A 61 9.25 -1.95 2.78
CA ILE A 61 7.87 -1.65 2.39
C ILE A 61 7.29 -2.79 1.57
N GLN A 62 8.06 -3.32 0.63
CA GLN A 62 7.58 -4.45 -0.18
C GLN A 62 7.30 -5.67 0.68
N ASP A 63 8.19 -5.96 1.62
CA ASP A 63 8.01 -7.10 2.52
C ASP A 63 6.76 -6.90 3.39
N ASP A 64 6.57 -5.71 3.93
CA ASP A 64 5.42 -5.41 4.77
C ASP A 64 4.12 -5.52 4.00
N VAL A 65 4.10 -5.02 2.76
CA VAL A 65 2.91 -5.12 1.89
C VAL A 65 2.60 -6.59 1.62
N ARG A 66 3.63 -7.35 1.25
CA ARG A 66 3.44 -8.75 0.92
C ARG A 66 2.94 -9.53 2.13
N ASP A 67 3.58 -9.33 3.28
CA ASP A 67 3.20 -10.03 4.50
C ASP A 67 1.77 -9.73 4.89
N ARG A 68 1.40 -8.45 4.83
CA ARG A 68 0.03 -8.06 5.23
C ARG A 68 -1.02 -8.66 4.31
N LEU A 69 -0.77 -8.65 3.01
CA LEU A 69 -1.76 -9.15 2.06
C LEU A 69 -1.85 -10.67 2.08
N LEU A 70 -0.74 -11.36 2.35
CA LEU A 70 -0.77 -12.81 2.44
C LEU A 70 -1.52 -13.30 3.68
N GLU A 71 -1.74 -12.42 4.67
CA GLU A 71 -2.56 -12.75 5.82
C GLU A 71 -4.05 -12.75 5.47
N MET A 72 -4.42 -12.15 4.35
CA MET A 72 -5.83 -12.10 3.95
C MET A 72 -6.27 -13.44 3.40
N GLU A 73 -7.43 -13.89 3.86
CA GLU A 73 -8.05 -15.09 3.30
C GLU A 73 -8.42 -14.79 1.85
N GLY A 74 -8.06 -15.70 0.96
CA GLY A 74 -8.33 -15.55 -0.46
C GLY A 74 -7.19 -14.95 -1.27
N ILE A 75 -6.13 -14.49 -0.63
CA ILE A 75 -4.93 -13.99 -1.31
C ILE A 75 -3.79 -14.98 -1.07
N ASP A 76 -3.34 -15.61 -2.14
CA ASP A 76 -2.25 -16.59 -2.07
C ASP A 76 -0.94 -16.06 -2.64
N GLU A 77 -1.02 -15.01 -3.45
CA GLU A 77 0.17 -14.46 -4.10
C GLU A 77 0.05 -12.94 -4.19
N VAL A 78 1.16 -12.26 -4.00
CA VAL A 78 1.23 -10.80 -4.11
C VAL A 78 2.29 -10.45 -5.14
N ASP A 79 1.89 -9.69 -6.16
CA ASP A 79 2.77 -9.24 -7.21
C ASP A 79 2.91 -7.72 -7.08
N ILE A 80 4.13 -7.26 -6.83
CA ILE A 80 4.40 -5.85 -6.62
C ILE A 80 5.18 -5.31 -7.81
N GLU A 81 4.59 -4.30 -8.45
CA GLU A 81 5.24 -3.60 -9.54
C GLU A 81 5.63 -2.21 -9.07
N VAL A 82 6.91 -1.90 -9.15
CA VAL A 82 7.39 -0.55 -8.81
C VAL A 82 7.18 0.34 -10.00
N VAL A 83 6.44 1.43 -9.80
CA VAL A 83 6.24 2.44 -10.84
C VAL A 83 7.08 3.66 -10.48
N TRP A 84 7.78 4.19 -11.49
CA TRP A 84 8.77 5.26 -11.28
C TRP A 84 8.15 6.64 -11.45
N GLU A 85 6.93 6.80 -10.94
CA GLU A 85 6.26 8.10 -10.92
C GLU A 85 6.74 8.90 -9.73
N THR A 86 7.00 10.18 -9.96
CA THR A 86 7.46 11.05 -8.89
C THR A 86 6.37 11.22 -7.83
N TRP A 87 6.71 10.93 -6.60
CA TRP A 87 5.85 11.21 -5.48
C TRP A 87 6.07 12.63 -4.99
N SER A 88 4.98 13.28 -4.56
CA SER A 88 5.08 14.60 -3.93
C SER A 88 4.04 14.67 -2.80
N LYS A 89 4.18 15.69 -1.96
CA LYS A 89 3.24 15.89 -0.85
C LYS A 89 1.80 16.11 -1.33
N LYS A 90 1.62 16.44 -2.61
CA LYS A 90 0.28 16.59 -3.18
C LYS A 90 -0.44 15.26 -3.28
N ASP A 91 0.30 14.16 -3.28
CA ASP A 91 -0.27 12.82 -3.38
C ASP A 91 -0.83 12.31 -2.07
N ILE A 92 -0.52 12.99 -0.96
CA ILE A 92 -1.03 12.62 0.35
C ILE A 92 -2.53 12.91 0.40
N THR A 93 -3.31 11.93 0.89
CA THR A 93 -4.77 12.12 0.99
C THR A 93 -5.09 13.20 2.03
N PRO A 94 -6.30 13.79 1.97
CA PRO A 94 -6.70 14.74 3.01
C PRO A 94 -6.62 14.17 4.42
N LEU A 95 -6.99 12.89 4.58
CA LEU A 95 -6.87 12.22 5.87
C LEU A 95 -5.41 12.12 6.31
N GLY A 96 -4.52 11.74 5.39
CA GLY A 96 -3.10 11.63 5.67
C GLY A 96 -2.51 12.98 6.08
N LYS A 97 -2.88 14.05 5.38
CA LYS A 97 -2.42 15.39 5.73
C LYS A 97 -2.85 15.80 7.13
N LYS A 98 -4.09 15.47 7.48
CA LYS A 98 -4.62 15.76 8.79
C LYS A 98 -3.85 14.99 9.87
N GLN A 99 -3.55 13.73 9.63
CA GLN A 99 -2.80 12.90 10.55
C GLN A 99 -1.38 13.42 10.75
N LEU A 100 -0.72 13.81 9.67
CA LEU A 100 0.64 14.35 9.76
C LEU A 100 0.67 15.67 10.49
N LYS A 101 -0.32 16.52 10.26
CA LYS A 101 -0.43 17.79 10.96
C LYS A 101 -0.63 17.57 12.45
N GLY A 102 -1.42 16.55 12.82
CA GLY A 102 -1.67 16.22 14.21
C GLY A 102 -0.44 15.79 14.98
N VAL A 103 0.56 15.22 14.27
CA VAL A 103 1.83 14.80 14.90
C VAL A 103 2.97 15.79 14.63
N GLY A 104 2.68 16.92 14.02
CA GLY A 104 3.66 17.98 13.83
C GLY A 104 4.65 17.77 12.70
N VAL A 105 4.34 16.91 11.74
CA VAL A 105 5.24 16.61 10.61
C VAL A 105 5.08 17.65 9.48
N VAL A 106 3.94 18.27 9.39
CA VAL A 106 3.63 19.22 8.31
C VAL A 106 3.33 20.58 8.89
#